data_fbbc42dda7b90ad0a2d1fbb819e5ce98
#
_entry.id   fbbc42dda7b90ad0a2d1fbb819e5ce98
#
_cell.length_a   1.000
_cell.length_b   1.000
_cell.length_c   1.000
_cell.angle_alpha   90.00
_cell.angle_beta   90.00
_cell.angle_gamma   90.00
#
_symmetry.space_group_name_H-M   'P 1'
#
loop_
_entity.id
_entity.type
_entity.pdbx_description
1 polymer ?
#
loop_
_entity_poly.entity_id
_entity_poly.type
_entity_poly.pdbx_seq_one_letter_code
_entity_poly.pdbx_strand_id
1 'polypeptide(L)'
;YSSAASDVYKRQHKARYCSDVNYEIYRRLNPGDDATDDKIKDIMPYAHRNHCFKDKYYKLIADRPCRTITAHLRMDCHSHIHPTQIRAITPREAARIQSFPDDYFFWGAYLKTYMQIGNAVPTMMARGIASVIKEYLV
;
A
#
# COMPACT_ATOMS: atom_id res chain seq x y z
N TYR A 1 -22.37 -14.78 12.09
CA TYR A 1 -21.12 -13.97 12.07
C TYR A 1 -20.18 -14.32 10.91
N SER A 2 -20.26 -15.51 10.31
CA SER A 2 -19.22 -15.96 9.38
C SER A 2 -19.40 -15.48 7.91
N SER A 3 -20.64 -15.31 7.42
CA SER A 3 -20.87 -14.96 6.01
C SER A 3 -20.59 -13.48 5.69
N ALA A 4 -21.08 -12.57 6.52
CA ALA A 4 -20.86 -11.13 6.32
C ALA A 4 -19.37 -10.74 6.49
N ALA A 5 -18.67 -11.31 7.47
CA ALA A 5 -17.25 -11.10 7.67
C ALA A 5 -16.41 -11.60 6.49
N SER A 6 -16.78 -12.75 5.89
CA SER A 6 -16.07 -13.29 4.73
C SER A 6 -16.24 -12.45 3.48
N ASP A 7 -17.42 -11.85 3.24
CA ASP A 7 -17.67 -11.00 2.09
C ASP A 7 -16.99 -9.63 2.21
N VAL A 8 -16.94 -9.09 3.41
CA VAL A 8 -16.21 -7.89 3.76
C VAL A 8 -14.71 -8.07 3.57
N TYR A 9 -14.17 -9.18 4.07
CA TYR A 9 -12.77 -9.55 3.90
C TYR A 9 -12.39 -9.67 2.42
N LYS A 10 -13.21 -10.36 1.61
CA LYS A 10 -13.03 -10.49 0.17
C LYS A 10 -12.99 -9.14 -0.55
N ARG A 11 -13.88 -8.19 -0.18
CA ARG A 11 -13.92 -6.86 -0.81
C ARG A 11 -12.65 -6.05 -0.54
N GLN A 12 -12.04 -6.17 0.64
CA GLN A 12 -10.81 -5.46 0.99
C GLN A 12 -9.54 -6.13 0.45
N HIS A 13 -9.64 -7.38 -0.03
CA HIS A 13 -8.56 -8.09 -0.72
C HIS A 13 -8.56 -7.93 -2.25
N LYS A 14 -9.45 -7.12 -2.80
CA LYS A 14 -9.45 -6.84 -4.23
C LYS A 14 -8.35 -5.84 -4.56
N ALA A 15 -7.44 -6.21 -5.46
CA ALA A 15 -6.44 -5.28 -6.00
C ALA A 15 -7.09 -4.22 -6.89
N ARG A 16 -6.45 -3.06 -7.00
CA ARG A 16 -6.86 -2.01 -7.92
C ARG A 16 -6.68 -2.50 -9.36
N TYR A 17 -7.58 -2.04 -10.25
CA TYR A 17 -7.41 -2.24 -11.69
C TYR A 17 -6.06 -1.65 -12.13
N CYS A 18 -5.37 -2.40 -12.95
CA CYS A 18 -4.10 -2.06 -13.53
C CYS A 18 -4.27 -1.92 -15.04
N SER A 19 -3.89 -0.80 -15.64
CA SER A 19 -3.84 -0.66 -17.09
C SER A 19 -2.73 -1.54 -17.69
N ASP A 20 -2.79 -1.84 -18.99
CA ASP A 20 -1.80 -2.68 -19.66
C ASP A 20 -0.38 -2.10 -19.52
N VAL A 21 -0.24 -0.78 -19.61
CA VAL A 21 1.05 -0.09 -19.39
C VAL A 21 1.57 -0.31 -17.98
N ASN A 22 0.72 -0.12 -16.96
CA ASN A 22 1.12 -0.33 -15.56
C ASN A 22 1.40 -1.79 -15.26
N TYR A 23 0.64 -2.72 -15.86
CA TYR A 23 0.90 -4.16 -15.76
C TYR A 23 2.29 -4.50 -16.28
N GLU A 24 2.66 -3.97 -17.44
CA GLU A 24 3.97 -4.21 -18.06
C GLU A 24 5.10 -3.58 -17.20
N ILE A 25 4.91 -2.38 -16.65
CA ILE A 25 5.84 -1.77 -15.69
C ILE A 25 6.05 -2.69 -14.48
N TYR A 26 4.97 -3.15 -13.85
CA TYR A 26 5.06 -4.02 -12.66
C TYR A 26 5.73 -5.36 -12.97
N ARG A 27 5.54 -5.88 -14.19
CA ARG A 27 6.14 -7.13 -14.66
C ARG A 27 7.66 -7.00 -14.80
N ARG A 28 8.15 -5.88 -15.34
CA ARG A 28 9.58 -5.66 -15.60
C ARG A 28 10.39 -5.33 -14.36
N LEU A 29 9.76 -4.70 -13.36
CA LEU A 29 10.44 -4.34 -12.12
C LEU A 29 10.71 -5.57 -11.25
N ASN A 30 11.91 -5.63 -10.68
CA ASN A 30 12.29 -6.56 -9.61
C ASN A 30 11.99 -5.94 -8.23
N PRO A 31 11.87 -6.75 -7.15
CA PRO A 31 11.78 -6.22 -5.80
C PRO A 31 12.94 -5.25 -5.48
N GLY A 32 12.59 -4.04 -5.08
CA GLY A 32 13.54 -2.96 -4.80
C GLY A 32 13.74 -1.96 -5.94
N ASP A 33 13.34 -2.30 -7.17
CA ASP A 33 13.38 -1.38 -8.31
C ASP A 33 12.30 -0.29 -8.17
N ASP A 34 12.55 0.87 -8.77
CA ASP A 34 11.66 2.03 -8.74
C ASP A 34 11.48 2.68 -10.12
N ALA A 35 10.86 3.87 -10.15
CA ALA A 35 10.57 4.63 -11.37
C ALA A 35 11.80 5.03 -12.20
N THR A 36 13.00 4.95 -11.63
CA THR A 36 14.25 5.36 -12.29
C THR A 36 14.96 4.22 -13.00
N ASP A 37 14.44 2.99 -12.87
CA ASP A 37 15.08 1.81 -13.45
C ASP A 37 15.05 1.82 -14.99
N ASP A 38 16.18 1.46 -15.60
CA ASP A 38 16.36 1.46 -17.05
C ASP A 38 15.39 0.51 -17.78
N LYS A 39 14.91 -0.56 -17.10
CA LYS A 39 14.00 -1.56 -17.66
C LYS A 39 12.63 -1.01 -18.09
N ILE A 40 12.26 0.15 -17.56
CA ILE A 40 10.94 0.75 -17.80
C ILE A 40 10.99 2.13 -18.47
N LYS A 41 12.17 2.62 -18.82
CA LYS A 41 12.36 3.96 -19.44
C LYS A 41 11.51 4.14 -20.70
N ASP A 42 11.39 3.12 -21.50
CA ASP A 42 10.69 3.12 -22.81
C ASP A 42 9.16 3.22 -22.67
N ILE A 43 8.60 2.76 -21.54
CA ILE A 43 7.15 2.69 -21.28
C ILE A 43 6.68 3.60 -20.16
N MET A 44 7.59 4.32 -19.50
CA MET A 44 7.28 5.16 -18.35
C MET A 44 6.42 6.37 -18.76
N PRO A 45 5.14 6.46 -18.30
CA PRO A 45 4.23 7.52 -18.75
C PRO A 45 4.64 8.92 -18.28
N TYR A 46 5.51 9.03 -17.28
CA TYR A 46 5.94 10.28 -16.67
C TYR A 46 7.47 10.47 -16.68
N ALA A 47 8.18 9.90 -17.68
CA ALA A 47 9.64 9.97 -17.77
C ALA A 47 10.18 11.41 -17.61
N HIS A 48 9.49 12.41 -18.16
CA HIS A 48 9.85 13.84 -18.05
C HIS A 48 9.70 14.43 -16.63
N ARG A 49 9.03 13.71 -15.71
CA ARG A 49 8.79 14.11 -14.31
C ARG A 49 9.51 13.24 -13.28
N ASN A 50 10.37 12.33 -13.70
CA ASN A 50 11.07 11.42 -12.77
C ASN A 50 11.93 12.16 -11.72
N HIS A 51 12.38 13.39 -12.01
CA HIS A 51 13.06 14.24 -11.03
C HIS A 51 12.18 14.67 -9.85
N CYS A 52 10.83 14.71 -10.05
CA CYS A 52 9.86 15.12 -9.02
C CYS A 52 9.21 13.94 -8.30
N PHE A 53 9.14 12.75 -8.92
CA PHE A 53 8.36 11.61 -8.46
C PHE A 53 9.18 10.31 -8.39
N LYS A 54 10.34 10.36 -7.73
CA LYS A 54 11.25 9.22 -7.57
C LYS A 54 10.64 8.07 -6.75
N ASP A 55 9.62 8.33 -5.95
CA ASP A 55 8.96 7.38 -5.07
C ASP A 55 7.82 6.58 -5.73
N LYS A 56 7.49 6.87 -7.00
CA LYS A 56 6.51 6.10 -7.77
C LYS A 56 7.10 4.81 -8.33
N TYR A 57 6.23 3.86 -8.62
CA TYR A 57 6.55 2.56 -9.20
C TYR A 57 7.61 1.76 -8.43
N TYR A 58 7.53 1.83 -7.10
CA TYR A 58 8.41 1.03 -6.27
C TYR A 58 7.83 -0.37 -6.01
N LYS A 59 8.61 -1.41 -6.35
CA LYS A 59 8.26 -2.80 -6.04
C LYS A 59 8.79 -3.19 -4.67
N LEU A 60 7.88 -3.54 -3.78
CA LEU A 60 8.21 -3.89 -2.40
C LEU A 60 9.15 -5.10 -2.33
N ILE A 61 9.91 -5.19 -1.25
CA ILE A 61 10.79 -6.32 -0.93
C ILE A 61 10.14 -7.12 0.19
N ALA A 62 9.95 -8.43 -0.01
CA ALA A 62 9.13 -9.25 0.88
C ALA A 62 9.70 -9.40 2.31
N ASP A 63 11.02 -9.42 2.44
CA ASP A 63 11.75 -9.65 3.69
C ASP A 63 12.32 -8.38 4.34
N ARG A 64 11.84 -7.21 3.90
CA ARG A 64 12.27 -5.91 4.45
C ARG A 64 11.09 -5.10 4.96
N PRO A 65 11.33 -4.17 5.89
CA PRO A 65 10.30 -3.21 6.31
C PRO A 65 9.71 -2.47 5.11
N CYS A 66 8.38 -2.36 5.09
CA CYS A 66 7.69 -1.64 4.02
C CYS A 66 7.93 -0.13 4.12
N ARG A 67 7.86 0.55 2.98
CA ARG A 67 7.79 2.02 2.93
C ARG A 67 6.54 2.52 3.67
N THR A 68 6.61 3.76 4.13
CA THR A 68 5.49 4.42 4.83
C THR A 68 4.22 4.42 3.97
N ILE A 69 3.15 3.90 4.53
CA ILE A 69 1.82 3.98 3.95
C ILE A 69 1.27 5.39 4.15
N THR A 70 0.83 6.05 3.09
CA THR A 70 0.29 7.40 3.13
C THR A 70 -1.11 7.46 2.52
N ALA A 71 -1.89 8.50 2.84
CA ALA A 71 -3.22 8.74 2.24
C ALA A 71 -3.19 8.84 0.71
N HIS A 72 -2.01 9.12 0.14
CA HIS A 72 -1.81 9.23 -1.31
C HIS A 72 -2.03 7.89 -2.04
N LEU A 73 -1.98 6.77 -1.33
CA LEU A 73 -2.30 5.44 -1.88
C LEU A 73 -3.65 5.39 -2.59
N ARG A 74 -4.62 6.21 -2.17
CA ARG A 74 -5.93 6.30 -2.83
C ARG A 74 -5.83 6.73 -4.30
N MET A 75 -4.77 7.44 -4.67
CA MET A 75 -4.61 8.01 -6.02
C MET A 75 -4.20 6.95 -7.04
N ASP A 76 -3.11 6.24 -6.79
CA ASP A 76 -2.57 5.30 -7.79
C ASP A 76 -1.98 3.98 -7.24
N CYS A 77 -1.56 3.90 -5.99
CA CYS A 77 -0.87 2.74 -5.38
C CYS A 77 0.47 2.35 -6.04
N HIS A 78 1.01 3.12 -6.98
CA HIS A 78 2.23 2.76 -7.71
C HIS A 78 3.49 2.72 -6.84
N SER A 79 3.48 3.43 -5.72
CA SER A 79 4.57 3.40 -4.73
C SER A 79 4.65 2.11 -3.92
N HIS A 80 3.64 1.21 -4.06
CA HIS A 80 3.51 -0.02 -3.29
C HIS A 80 3.08 -1.17 -4.21
N ILE A 81 3.98 -1.57 -5.12
CA ILE A 81 3.77 -2.73 -5.98
C ILE A 81 4.06 -4.00 -5.18
N HIS A 82 3.21 -5.02 -5.30
CA HIS A 82 3.36 -6.28 -4.58
C HIS A 82 4.68 -6.99 -4.95
N PRO A 83 5.42 -7.56 -3.99
CA PRO A 83 6.77 -8.08 -4.24
C PRO A 83 6.80 -9.27 -5.21
N THR A 84 5.77 -10.12 -5.21
CA THR A 84 5.74 -11.37 -5.99
C THR A 84 4.61 -11.45 -7.01
N GLN A 85 3.64 -10.54 -6.98
CA GLN A 85 2.51 -10.51 -7.91
C GLN A 85 2.53 -9.24 -8.76
N ILE A 86 2.04 -9.33 -10.00
CA ILE A 86 2.01 -8.19 -10.94
C ILE A 86 0.77 -7.34 -10.66
N ARG A 87 0.77 -6.66 -9.52
CA ARG A 87 -0.29 -5.77 -9.05
C ARG A 87 0.19 -4.84 -7.93
N ALA A 88 -0.52 -3.79 -7.65
CA ALA A 88 -0.34 -3.04 -6.40
C ALA A 88 -0.91 -3.82 -5.20
N ILE A 89 -0.54 -3.41 -3.99
CA ILE A 89 -1.10 -3.99 -2.77
C ILE A 89 -2.59 -3.68 -2.66
N THR A 90 -3.32 -4.58 -2.00
CA THR A 90 -4.75 -4.43 -1.69
C THR A 90 -4.96 -3.55 -0.46
N PRO A 91 -6.18 -3.02 -0.20
CA PRO A 91 -6.47 -2.31 1.04
C PRO A 91 -6.15 -3.15 2.29
N ARG A 92 -6.44 -4.46 2.28
CA ARG A 92 -6.15 -5.33 3.42
C ARG A 92 -4.65 -5.52 3.64
N GLU A 93 -3.87 -5.65 2.59
CA GLU A 93 -2.40 -5.70 2.70
C GLU A 93 -1.84 -4.38 3.23
N ALA A 94 -2.34 -3.24 2.76
CA ALA A 94 -1.97 -1.93 3.31
C ALA A 94 -2.34 -1.79 4.80
N ALA A 95 -3.52 -2.28 5.21
CA ALA A 95 -3.96 -2.29 6.60
C ALA A 95 -3.05 -3.16 7.48
N ARG A 96 -2.64 -4.34 7.00
CA ARG A 96 -1.69 -5.22 7.70
C ARG A 96 -0.32 -4.56 7.88
N ILE A 97 0.18 -3.85 6.86
CA ILE A 97 1.42 -3.06 6.95
C ILE A 97 1.30 -1.98 8.05
N GLN A 98 0.12 -1.36 8.18
CA GLN A 98 -0.21 -0.41 9.27
C GLN A 98 -0.58 -1.11 10.59
N SER A 99 -0.35 -2.42 10.70
CA SER A 99 -0.62 -3.25 11.87
C SER A 99 -2.08 -3.26 12.35
N PHE A 100 -3.05 -2.97 11.47
CA PHE A 100 -4.46 -3.19 11.78
C PHE A 100 -4.77 -4.67 11.88
N PRO A 101 -5.58 -5.10 12.87
CA PRO A 101 -6.02 -6.49 12.97
C PRO A 101 -6.91 -6.86 11.77
N ASP A 102 -6.92 -8.15 11.41
CA ASP A 102 -7.62 -8.63 10.22
C ASP A 102 -9.15 -8.52 10.31
N ASP A 103 -9.69 -8.49 11.50
CA ASP A 103 -11.12 -8.28 11.79
C ASP A 103 -11.54 -6.80 11.78
N TYR A 104 -10.59 -5.86 11.71
CA TYR A 104 -10.93 -4.45 11.61
C TYR A 104 -11.50 -4.12 10.24
N PHE A 105 -12.70 -3.56 10.22
CA PHE A 105 -13.41 -3.22 9.00
C PHE A 105 -13.38 -1.72 8.69
N PHE A 106 -12.96 -1.38 7.47
CA PHE A 106 -12.98 0.00 6.96
C PHE A 106 -14.27 0.26 6.20
N TRP A 107 -15.07 1.21 6.66
CA TRP A 107 -16.34 1.59 6.04
C TRP A 107 -16.15 2.56 4.87
N GLY A 108 -16.97 2.37 3.83
CA GLY A 108 -17.06 3.29 2.71
C GLY A 108 -16.58 2.75 1.38
N ALA A 109 -16.44 3.66 0.42
CA ALA A 109 -16.01 3.30 -0.93
C ALA A 109 -14.56 2.79 -0.95
N TYR A 110 -14.26 1.90 -1.88
CA TYR A 110 -12.95 1.24 -2.03
C TYR A 110 -11.74 2.20 -1.95
N LEU A 111 -11.78 3.33 -2.66
CA LEU A 111 -10.70 4.31 -2.63
C LEU A 111 -10.61 5.06 -1.29
N LYS A 112 -11.74 5.22 -0.59
CA LYS A 112 -11.74 5.83 0.75
C LYS A 112 -11.09 4.92 1.79
N THR A 113 -11.14 3.60 1.61
CA THR A 113 -10.45 2.64 2.47
C THR A 113 -8.94 2.89 2.49
N TYR A 114 -8.30 3.06 1.32
CA TYR A 114 -6.88 3.42 1.25
C TYR A 114 -6.56 4.74 1.96
N MET A 115 -7.45 5.73 1.81
CA MET A 115 -7.26 7.03 2.47
C MET A 115 -7.34 6.90 4.00
N GLN A 116 -8.30 6.13 4.52
CA GLN A 116 -8.44 5.88 5.96
C GLN A 116 -7.19 5.19 6.52
N ILE A 117 -6.72 4.15 5.83
CA ILE A 117 -5.51 3.41 6.22
C ILE A 117 -4.29 4.33 6.21
N GLY A 118 -4.12 5.13 5.15
CA GLY A 118 -2.96 6.01 5.02
C GLY A 118 -2.96 7.23 5.94
N ASN A 119 -4.13 7.65 6.45
CA ASN A 119 -4.25 8.71 7.45
C ASN A 119 -4.07 8.20 8.88
N ALA A 120 -4.13 6.89 9.09
CA ALA A 120 -4.01 6.32 10.41
C ALA A 120 -2.55 6.25 10.88
N VAL A 121 -2.35 6.41 12.17
CA VAL A 121 -1.11 5.99 12.84
C VAL A 121 -1.13 4.46 12.93
N PRO A 122 -0.01 3.76 12.64
CA PRO A 122 0.06 2.31 12.82
C PRO A 122 -0.38 1.90 14.22
N THR A 123 -1.28 0.93 14.33
CA THR A 123 -1.95 0.62 15.61
C THR A 123 -0.97 0.14 16.67
N MET A 124 0.06 -0.63 16.30
CA MET A 124 1.12 -1.05 17.22
C MET A 124 1.97 0.13 17.72
N MET A 125 2.28 1.08 16.83
CA MET A 125 2.99 2.30 17.21
C MET A 125 2.16 3.16 18.18
N ALA A 126 0.88 3.36 17.87
CA ALA A 126 -0.04 4.09 18.75
C ALA A 126 -0.14 3.44 20.14
N ARG A 127 -0.19 2.10 20.20
CA ARG A 127 -0.17 1.35 21.47
C ARG A 127 1.12 1.56 22.24
N GLY A 128 2.28 1.55 21.59
CA GLY A 128 3.57 1.82 22.22
C GLY A 128 3.63 3.23 22.83
N ILE A 129 3.21 4.25 22.06
CA ILE A 129 3.14 5.63 22.53
C ILE A 129 2.20 5.76 23.72
N ALA A 130 1.00 5.17 23.65
CA ALA A 130 0.03 5.21 24.75
C ALA A 130 0.55 4.55 26.03
N SER A 131 1.32 3.47 25.92
CA SER A 131 1.94 2.80 27.07
C SER A 131 2.92 3.72 27.79
N VAL A 132 3.75 4.44 27.04
CA VAL A 132 4.69 5.41 27.61
C VAL A 132 3.94 6.58 28.28
N ILE A 133 2.95 7.18 27.61
CA ILE A 133 2.15 8.27 28.16
C ILE A 133 1.48 7.86 29.48
N LYS A 134 0.97 6.62 29.54
CA LYS A 134 0.32 6.10 30.75
C LYS A 134 1.23 6.15 31.97
N GLU A 135 2.54 5.94 31.83
CA GLU A 135 3.50 6.00 32.93
C GLU A 135 3.64 7.41 33.56
N TYR A 136 3.32 8.45 32.77
CA TYR A 136 3.37 9.84 33.22
C TYR A 136 2.03 10.37 33.75
N LEU A 137 0.95 9.59 33.62
CA LEU A 137 -0.39 9.99 34.08
C LEU A 137 -0.81 9.39 35.40
N VAL A 138 0.07 8.64 36.05
CA VAL A 138 -0.17 7.97 37.36
C VAL A 138 0.46 8.76 38.48
#